data_3b27edc410784272481e47fc3a46eb78
#
_entry.id   3b27edc410784272481e47fc3a46eb78
#
_cell.length_a   1.000
_cell.length_b   1.000
_cell.length_c   1.000
_cell.angle_alpha   90.00
_cell.angle_beta   90.00
_cell.angle_gamma   90.00
#
_symmetry.space_group_name_H-M   'P 1'
#
loop_
_entity.id
_entity.type
_entity.pdbx_description
1 polymer ?
#
loop_
_entity_poly.entity_id
_entity_poly.type
_entity_poly.pdbx_seq_one_letter_code
_entity_poly.pdbx_strand_id
1 'polypeptide(L)'
;MIKEQDNIDKMTDAKIINDPVFGFIKVPRGMLLEIVRHPLMQRLTRIKQLGLTQEVYPGAQHTRFQHSLGAFHLMSEALISLQQKGVFVFDSESEAVQAAILMHDIGHAPFSHVLENTLISGITHEEISLMMMDRINQDMHGALNLAISIFKDEYPKSYLHQLISSQL
;
A
#
# COMPACT_ATOMS: atom_id res chain seq x y z
N MET A 1 -27.23 6.18 16.06
CA MET A 1 -26.74 7.53 16.41
C MET A 1 -25.29 7.57 16.83
N ILE A 2 -24.83 6.79 17.83
CA ILE A 2 -23.39 6.82 18.25
C ILE A 2 -22.44 6.30 17.15
N LYS A 3 -22.77 5.21 16.44
CA LYS A 3 -21.94 4.67 15.35
C LYS A 3 -21.88 5.55 14.09
N GLU A 4 -22.90 6.38 13.84
CA GLU A 4 -22.90 7.32 12.72
C GLU A 4 -22.00 8.54 13.01
N GLN A 5 -21.97 9.01 14.23
CA GLN A 5 -21.11 10.12 14.64
C GLN A 5 -19.64 9.72 14.60
N ASP A 6 -19.28 8.51 15.09
CA ASP A 6 -17.91 7.97 15.00
C ASP A 6 -17.43 7.80 13.56
N ASN A 7 -18.34 7.48 12.63
CA ASN A 7 -18.01 7.37 11.20
C ASN A 7 -17.84 8.76 10.53
N ILE A 8 -18.61 9.75 10.96
CA ILE A 8 -18.49 11.13 10.45
C ILE A 8 -17.18 11.75 10.95
N ASP A 9 -16.81 11.55 12.21
CA ASP A 9 -15.55 12.05 12.77
C ASP A 9 -14.33 11.39 12.13
N LYS A 10 -14.36 10.09 11.83
CA LYS A 10 -13.32 9.40 11.04
C LYS A 10 -13.23 9.91 9.59
N MET A 11 -14.33 10.34 8.99
CA MET A 11 -14.35 10.93 7.64
C MET A 11 -13.80 12.35 7.56
N THR A 12 -13.91 13.14 8.64
CA THR A 12 -13.41 14.53 8.68
C THR A 12 -11.91 14.62 8.96
N ASP A 13 -11.27 13.55 9.44
CA ASP A 13 -9.86 13.52 9.82
C ASP A 13 -8.98 12.72 8.85
N ALA A 14 -9.19 12.87 7.55
CA ALA A 14 -8.38 12.23 6.52
C ALA A 14 -7.58 13.25 5.70
N LYS A 15 -6.40 12.83 5.22
CA LYS A 15 -5.69 13.56 4.17
C LYS A 15 -6.29 13.21 2.82
N ILE A 16 -6.71 14.22 2.07
CA ILE A 16 -7.19 14.05 0.69
C ILE A 16 -6.02 14.20 -0.27
N ILE A 17 -5.85 13.23 -1.16
CA ILE A 17 -4.88 13.23 -2.26
C ILE A 17 -5.68 13.16 -3.55
N ASN A 18 -5.43 14.10 -4.47
CA ASN A 18 -6.08 14.10 -5.77
C ASN A 18 -5.31 13.18 -6.73
N ASP A 19 -6.00 12.17 -7.26
CA ASP A 19 -5.45 11.20 -8.21
C ASP A 19 -6.18 11.34 -9.56
N PRO A 20 -5.47 11.29 -10.69
CA PRO A 20 -6.07 11.51 -12.02
C PRO A 20 -7.00 10.37 -12.46
N VAL A 21 -6.91 9.17 -11.85
CA VAL A 21 -7.74 8.00 -12.17
C VAL A 21 -8.90 7.85 -11.20
N PHE A 22 -8.62 7.92 -9.90
CA PHE A 22 -9.58 7.64 -8.82
C PHE A 22 -10.20 8.91 -8.20
N GLY A 23 -9.77 10.10 -8.62
CA GLY A 23 -10.23 11.35 -8.04
C GLY A 23 -9.67 11.57 -6.64
N PHE A 24 -10.52 11.68 -5.62
CA PHE A 24 -10.10 11.99 -4.27
C PHE A 24 -9.86 10.74 -3.43
N ILE A 25 -8.60 10.35 -3.29
CA ILE A 25 -8.18 9.26 -2.40
C ILE A 25 -8.08 9.82 -0.97
N LYS A 26 -8.81 9.22 -0.03
CA LYS A 26 -8.82 9.59 1.38
C LYS A 26 -7.89 8.67 2.16
N VAL A 27 -6.83 9.22 2.72
CA VAL A 27 -5.90 8.51 3.60
C VAL A 27 -6.20 8.88 5.04
N PRO A 28 -6.69 7.95 5.88
CA PRO A 28 -6.93 8.19 7.29
C PRO A 28 -5.68 8.69 8.00
N ARG A 29 -5.86 9.58 8.98
CA ARG A 29 -4.76 9.98 9.88
C ARG A 29 -4.31 8.79 10.75
N GLY A 30 -3.12 8.91 11.34
CA GLY A 30 -2.51 7.83 12.10
C GLY A 30 -1.57 7.00 11.23
N MET A 31 -1.52 5.70 11.46
CA MET A 31 -0.55 4.77 10.87
C MET A 31 -0.46 4.89 9.33
N LEU A 32 -1.57 4.87 8.64
CA LEU A 32 -1.59 4.93 7.16
C LEU A 32 -1.00 6.24 6.62
N LEU A 33 -1.32 7.37 7.23
CA LEU A 33 -0.76 8.67 6.82
C LEU A 33 0.72 8.80 7.16
N GLU A 34 1.16 8.20 8.25
CA GLU A 34 2.58 8.15 8.64
C GLU A 34 3.39 7.33 7.63
N ILE A 35 2.87 6.16 7.19
CA ILE A 35 3.46 5.38 6.09
C ILE A 35 3.60 6.23 4.83
N VAL A 36 2.51 6.89 4.41
CA VAL A 36 2.52 7.74 3.20
C VAL A 36 3.58 8.83 3.29
N ARG A 37 3.78 9.42 4.47
CA ARG A 37 4.78 10.49 4.70
C ARG A 37 6.20 9.97 4.89
N HIS A 38 6.38 8.68 5.15
CA HIS A 38 7.69 8.11 5.45
C HIS A 38 8.66 8.29 4.26
N PRO A 39 9.94 8.65 4.49
CA PRO A 39 10.91 8.90 3.42
C PRO A 39 11.07 7.73 2.44
N LEU A 40 11.03 6.48 2.93
CA LEU A 40 11.10 5.28 2.07
C LEU A 40 9.89 5.19 1.13
N MET A 41 8.69 5.55 1.59
CA MET A 41 7.48 5.61 0.75
C MET A 41 7.55 6.79 -0.22
N GLN A 42 7.98 7.97 0.24
CA GLN A 42 8.12 9.17 -0.58
C GLN A 42 9.16 9.02 -1.71
N ARG A 43 10.14 8.12 -1.56
CA ARG A 43 11.08 7.74 -2.61
C ARG A 43 10.35 7.29 -3.89
N LEU A 44 9.22 6.59 -3.77
CA LEU A 44 8.42 6.07 -4.90
C LEU A 44 7.84 7.18 -5.78
N THR A 45 7.73 8.42 -5.30
CA THR A 45 7.29 9.58 -6.10
C THR A 45 8.25 9.90 -7.26
N ARG A 46 9.48 9.42 -7.19
CA ARG A 46 10.54 9.65 -8.18
C ARG A 46 10.83 8.42 -9.04
N ILE A 47 10.12 7.31 -8.82
CA ILE A 47 10.31 6.06 -9.55
C ILE A 47 9.10 5.84 -10.46
N LYS A 48 9.35 5.80 -11.76
CA LYS A 48 8.32 5.51 -12.77
C LYS A 48 7.88 4.05 -12.68
N GLN A 49 6.56 3.80 -12.72
CA GLN A 49 6.00 2.45 -12.66
C GLN A 49 6.48 1.59 -13.83
N LEU A 50 6.48 2.13 -15.02
CA LEU A 50 6.77 1.41 -16.25
C LEU A 50 8.19 1.68 -16.82
N GLY A 51 9.11 2.15 -15.98
CA GLY A 51 10.51 2.37 -16.36
C GLY A 51 10.64 3.32 -17.57
N LEU A 52 11.23 2.83 -18.67
CA LEU A 52 11.47 3.61 -19.90
C LEU A 52 10.28 3.64 -20.86
N THR A 53 9.16 3.03 -20.54
CA THR A 53 7.98 2.96 -21.43
C THR A 53 7.48 4.35 -21.83
N GLN A 54 7.71 5.38 -21.00
CA GLN A 54 7.36 6.76 -21.31
C GLN A 54 8.05 7.32 -22.58
N GLU A 55 9.20 6.78 -22.97
CA GLU A 55 9.93 7.21 -24.18
C GLU A 55 9.18 6.81 -25.45
N VAL A 56 8.37 5.75 -25.38
CA VAL A 56 7.52 5.27 -26.48
C VAL A 56 6.07 5.72 -26.31
N TYR A 57 5.59 5.72 -25.07
CA TYR A 57 4.23 6.10 -24.67
C TYR A 57 4.26 7.31 -23.75
N PRO A 58 4.22 8.54 -24.25
CA PRO A 58 4.37 9.77 -23.45
C PRO A 58 3.36 9.92 -22.30
N GLY A 59 2.19 9.26 -22.39
CA GLY A 59 1.20 9.21 -21.32
C GLY A 59 1.54 8.31 -20.13
N ALA A 60 2.56 7.44 -20.26
CA ALA A 60 2.98 6.48 -19.22
C ALA A 60 3.87 7.15 -18.14
N GLN A 61 3.37 8.21 -17.53
CA GLN A 61 4.13 9.07 -16.61
C GLN A 61 3.94 8.74 -15.12
N HIS A 62 2.98 7.87 -14.78
CA HIS A 62 2.66 7.56 -13.39
C HIS A 62 3.82 6.93 -12.64
N THR A 63 3.89 7.27 -11.36
CA THR A 63 4.94 6.81 -10.46
C THR A 63 4.47 5.58 -9.68
N ARG A 64 5.42 4.84 -9.08
CA ARG A 64 5.09 3.75 -8.15
C ARG A 64 4.31 4.24 -6.94
N PHE A 65 4.53 5.47 -6.51
CA PHE A 65 3.73 6.09 -5.45
C PHE A 65 2.26 6.22 -5.83
N GLN A 66 1.96 6.68 -7.05
CA GLN A 66 0.58 6.77 -7.55
C GLN A 66 -0.05 5.38 -7.67
N HIS A 67 0.70 4.38 -8.14
CA HIS A 67 0.25 2.99 -8.16
C HIS A 67 -0.09 2.48 -6.76
N SER A 68 0.79 2.67 -5.78
CA SER A 68 0.54 2.26 -4.39
C SER A 68 -0.69 2.94 -3.78
N LEU A 69 -0.90 4.23 -4.05
CA LEU A 69 -2.11 4.94 -3.61
C LEU A 69 -3.38 4.41 -4.29
N GLY A 70 -3.30 4.09 -5.59
CA GLY A 70 -4.41 3.48 -6.33
C GLY A 70 -4.75 2.09 -5.80
N ALA A 71 -3.75 1.26 -5.53
CA ALA A 71 -3.92 -0.06 -4.93
C ALA A 71 -4.55 0.05 -3.52
N PHE A 72 -4.10 1.00 -2.72
CA PHE A 72 -4.71 1.32 -1.41
C PHE A 72 -6.20 1.71 -1.54
N HIS A 73 -6.54 2.55 -2.51
CA HIS A 73 -7.93 2.94 -2.76
C HIS A 73 -8.79 1.74 -3.12
N LEU A 74 -8.35 0.91 -4.07
CA LEU A 74 -9.07 -0.30 -4.47
C LEU A 74 -9.20 -1.30 -3.32
N MET A 75 -8.20 -1.44 -2.47
CA MET A 75 -8.26 -2.26 -1.27
C MET A 75 -9.33 -1.75 -0.30
N SER A 76 -9.44 -0.44 -0.11
CA SER A 76 -10.47 0.16 0.74
C SER A 76 -11.88 -0.18 0.22
N GLU A 77 -12.10 -0.09 -1.09
CA GLU A 77 -13.38 -0.46 -1.73
C GLU A 77 -13.65 -1.97 -1.62
N ALA A 78 -12.62 -2.82 -1.79
CA ALA A 78 -12.73 -4.26 -1.63
C ALA A 78 -13.14 -4.65 -0.21
N LEU A 79 -12.54 -4.04 0.81
CA LEU A 79 -12.88 -4.29 2.22
C LEU A 79 -14.32 -3.88 2.53
N ILE A 80 -14.78 -2.72 2.03
CA ILE A 80 -16.18 -2.30 2.16
C ILE A 80 -17.11 -3.32 1.50
N SER A 81 -16.79 -3.78 0.29
CA SER A 81 -17.57 -4.78 -0.43
C SER A 81 -17.66 -6.12 0.32
N LEU A 82 -16.54 -6.57 0.91
CA LEU A 82 -16.52 -7.80 1.73
C LEU A 82 -17.40 -7.68 2.96
N GLN A 83 -17.31 -6.56 3.67
CA GLN A 83 -18.15 -6.28 4.84
C GLN A 83 -19.64 -6.25 4.48
N GLN A 84 -20.02 -5.65 3.35
CA GLN A 84 -21.40 -5.65 2.84
C GLN A 84 -21.91 -7.06 2.51
N LYS A 85 -21.01 -7.95 2.09
CA LYS A 85 -21.32 -9.38 1.83
C LYS A 85 -21.32 -10.25 3.10
N GLY A 86 -21.14 -9.64 4.28
CA GLY A 86 -21.17 -10.34 5.57
C GLY A 86 -19.84 -10.99 5.96
N VAL A 87 -18.75 -10.72 5.25
CA VAL A 87 -17.41 -11.17 5.65
C VAL A 87 -16.93 -10.29 6.80
N PHE A 88 -16.63 -10.94 7.94
CA PHE A 88 -16.20 -10.22 9.12
C PHE A 88 -14.69 -9.95 9.07
N VAL A 89 -14.33 -8.65 8.98
CA VAL A 89 -12.95 -8.14 9.05
C VAL A 89 -12.88 -7.16 10.21
N PHE A 90 -11.96 -7.36 11.14
CA PHE A 90 -11.73 -6.43 12.25
C PHE A 90 -11.16 -5.09 11.73
N ASP A 91 -11.41 -4.00 12.44
CA ASP A 91 -10.84 -2.68 12.08
C ASP A 91 -9.31 -2.72 11.99
N SER A 92 -8.66 -3.42 12.93
CA SER A 92 -7.21 -3.63 12.93
C SER A 92 -6.71 -4.44 11.72
N GLU A 93 -7.48 -5.44 11.29
CA GLU A 93 -7.17 -6.22 10.08
C GLU A 93 -7.34 -5.37 8.82
N SER A 94 -8.40 -4.57 8.75
CA SER A 94 -8.65 -3.64 7.65
C SER A 94 -7.49 -2.64 7.51
N GLU A 95 -7.07 -2.03 8.61
CA GLU A 95 -5.95 -1.08 8.60
C GLU A 95 -4.63 -1.77 8.24
N ALA A 96 -4.39 -2.99 8.73
CA ALA A 96 -3.19 -3.76 8.44
C ALA A 96 -3.10 -4.19 6.97
N VAL A 97 -4.19 -4.64 6.37
CA VAL A 97 -4.25 -4.99 4.92
C VAL A 97 -4.04 -3.75 4.06
N GLN A 98 -4.64 -2.62 4.44
CA GLN A 98 -4.43 -1.34 3.77
C GLN A 98 -2.97 -0.87 3.86
N ALA A 99 -2.32 -1.05 5.01
CA ALA A 99 -0.90 -0.75 5.19
C ALA A 99 -0.03 -1.68 4.33
N ALA A 100 -0.34 -2.97 4.30
CA ALA A 100 0.40 -3.96 3.52
C ALA A 100 0.33 -3.66 2.02
N ILE A 101 -0.87 -3.42 1.46
CA ILE A 101 -1.02 -3.09 0.04
C ILE A 101 -0.40 -1.73 -0.31
N LEU A 102 -0.43 -0.76 0.58
CA LEU A 102 0.21 0.54 0.36
C LEU A 102 1.72 0.39 0.19
N MET A 103 2.34 -0.59 0.85
CA MET A 103 3.78 -0.84 0.84
C MET A 103 4.22 -2.01 -0.07
N HIS A 104 3.32 -2.70 -0.78
CA HIS A 104 3.65 -3.92 -1.51
C HIS A 104 4.82 -3.75 -2.50
N ASP A 105 4.89 -2.60 -3.16
CA ASP A 105 5.89 -2.23 -4.18
C ASP A 105 7.06 -1.39 -3.62
N ILE A 106 7.15 -1.24 -2.29
CA ILE A 106 8.12 -0.31 -1.70
C ILE A 106 9.58 -0.70 -1.98
N GLY A 107 9.86 -1.98 -2.20
CA GLY A 107 11.20 -2.50 -2.49
C GLY A 107 11.73 -2.21 -3.88
N HIS A 108 10.87 -1.80 -4.81
CA HIS A 108 11.31 -1.57 -6.18
C HIS A 108 12.32 -0.41 -6.32
N ALA A 109 13.36 -0.67 -7.12
CA ALA A 109 14.34 0.32 -7.58
C ALA A 109 13.89 0.98 -8.92
N PRO A 110 14.49 2.11 -9.34
CA PRO A 110 14.33 2.58 -10.71
C PRO A 110 14.70 1.49 -11.71
N PHE A 111 13.86 1.28 -12.74
CA PHE A 111 14.07 0.24 -13.78
C PHE A 111 14.13 -1.19 -13.24
N SER A 112 13.45 -1.48 -12.11
CA SER A 112 13.64 -2.71 -11.34
C SER A 112 13.57 -3.99 -12.17
N HIS A 113 12.60 -4.16 -13.08
CA HIS A 113 12.51 -5.36 -13.91
C HIS A 113 13.68 -5.54 -14.89
N VAL A 114 14.37 -4.45 -15.28
CA VAL A 114 15.55 -4.50 -16.13
C VAL A 114 16.82 -4.75 -15.29
N LEU A 115 16.88 -4.17 -14.09
CA LEU A 115 18.07 -4.18 -13.26
C LEU A 115 18.14 -5.38 -12.28
N GLU A 116 17.00 -5.94 -11.88
CA GLU A 116 16.96 -7.13 -11.00
C GLU A 116 17.77 -8.31 -11.55
N ASN A 117 17.69 -8.52 -12.86
CA ASN A 117 18.43 -9.62 -13.50
C ASN A 117 19.89 -9.29 -13.85
N THR A 118 20.29 -8.00 -13.77
CA THR A 118 21.61 -7.56 -14.23
C THR A 118 22.53 -7.03 -13.14
N LEU A 119 21.99 -6.39 -12.10
CA LEU A 119 22.80 -5.72 -11.07
C LEU A 119 22.68 -6.33 -9.67
N ILE A 120 21.58 -6.98 -9.34
CA ILE A 120 21.33 -7.54 -8.00
C ILE A 120 20.92 -9.00 -8.18
N SER A 121 21.91 -9.88 -8.34
CA SER A 121 21.64 -11.31 -8.39
C SER A 121 21.33 -11.84 -6.99
N GLY A 122 20.17 -12.47 -6.81
CA GLY A 122 19.84 -13.27 -5.63
C GLY A 122 18.99 -12.60 -4.56
N ILE A 123 18.50 -11.36 -4.75
CA ILE A 123 17.55 -10.69 -3.85
C ILE A 123 16.36 -10.22 -4.68
N THR A 124 15.14 -10.62 -4.30
CA THR A 124 13.90 -10.21 -4.97
C THR A 124 13.43 -8.85 -4.48
N HIS A 125 12.62 -8.15 -5.28
CA HIS A 125 11.99 -6.89 -4.84
C HIS A 125 11.05 -7.11 -3.64
N GLU A 126 10.47 -8.32 -3.50
CA GLU A 126 9.64 -8.69 -2.35
C GLU A 126 10.46 -8.75 -1.06
N GLU A 127 11.66 -9.34 -1.10
CA GLU A 127 12.58 -9.38 0.04
C GLU A 127 13.02 -7.96 0.43
N ILE A 128 13.30 -7.11 -0.56
CA ILE A 128 13.62 -5.69 -0.31
C ILE A 128 12.40 -4.95 0.27
N SER A 129 11.18 -5.25 -0.22
CA SER A 129 9.94 -4.68 0.34
C SER A 129 9.80 -5.03 1.81
N LEU A 130 10.01 -6.30 2.18
CA LEU A 130 9.98 -6.73 3.58
C LEU A 130 11.05 -6.04 4.43
N MET A 131 12.28 -5.91 3.94
CA MET A 131 13.33 -5.19 4.67
C MET A 131 12.96 -3.71 4.90
N MET A 132 12.34 -3.06 3.91
CA MET A 132 11.89 -1.68 4.03
C MET A 132 10.67 -1.56 4.96
N MET A 133 9.72 -2.51 4.91
CA MET A 133 8.59 -2.58 5.84
C MET A 133 9.08 -2.75 7.28
N ASP A 134 10.06 -3.65 7.52
CA ASP A 134 10.66 -3.84 8.84
C ASP A 134 11.34 -2.56 9.34
N ARG A 135 12.01 -1.83 8.46
CA ARG A 135 12.60 -0.54 8.82
C ARG A 135 11.55 0.49 9.21
N ILE A 136 10.48 0.65 8.43
CA ILE A 136 9.36 1.55 8.77
C ILE A 136 8.72 1.11 10.09
N ASN A 137 8.54 -0.20 10.29
CA ASN A 137 7.99 -0.76 11.52
C ASN A 137 8.83 -0.40 12.76
N GLN A 138 10.15 -0.42 12.65
CA GLN A 138 11.05 0.03 13.72
C GLN A 138 10.86 1.53 14.02
N ASP A 139 10.80 2.37 12.98
CA ASP A 139 10.60 3.81 13.10
C ASP A 139 9.21 4.16 13.68
N MET A 140 8.21 3.27 13.48
CA MET A 140 6.84 3.35 14.00
C MET A 140 6.59 2.47 15.25
N HIS A 141 7.64 2.07 15.95
CA HIS A 141 7.57 1.35 17.23
C HIS A 141 6.73 0.06 17.21
N GLY A 142 6.76 -0.69 16.11
CA GLY A 142 6.08 -1.99 15.98
C GLY A 142 4.63 -1.90 15.48
N ALA A 143 4.16 -0.74 15.04
CA ALA A 143 2.78 -0.54 14.58
C ALA A 143 2.40 -1.39 13.36
N LEU A 144 3.39 -1.85 12.57
CA LEU A 144 3.17 -2.60 11.33
C LEU A 144 3.28 -4.12 11.50
N ASN A 145 3.43 -4.65 12.72
CA ASN A 145 3.61 -6.10 12.93
C ASN A 145 2.50 -6.93 12.27
N LEU A 146 1.24 -6.52 12.41
CA LEU A 146 0.11 -7.22 11.79
C LEU A 146 0.14 -7.12 10.26
N ALA A 147 0.45 -5.95 9.71
CA ALA A 147 0.55 -5.73 8.28
C ALA A 147 1.65 -6.61 7.64
N ILE A 148 2.81 -6.71 8.28
CA ILE A 148 3.92 -7.56 7.85
C ILE A 148 3.55 -9.04 7.93
N SER A 149 2.87 -9.47 9.01
CA SER A 149 2.40 -10.84 9.15
C SER A 149 1.39 -11.24 8.06
N ILE A 150 0.47 -10.33 7.70
CA ILE A 150 -0.47 -10.55 6.59
C ILE A 150 0.28 -10.59 5.25
N PHE A 151 1.21 -9.68 5.03
CA PHE A 151 2.01 -9.64 3.80
C PHE A 151 2.80 -10.91 3.56
N LYS A 152 3.34 -11.54 4.62
CA LYS A 152 4.08 -12.81 4.60
C LYS A 152 3.21 -14.06 4.52
N ASP A 153 1.88 -13.95 4.50
CA ASP A 153 0.93 -15.06 4.65
C ASP A 153 1.11 -15.87 5.95
N GLU A 154 1.61 -15.21 7.00
CA GLU A 154 1.79 -15.81 8.35
C GLU A 154 0.56 -15.59 9.23
N TYR A 155 -0.44 -14.82 8.77
CA TYR A 155 -1.65 -14.53 9.51
C TYR A 155 -2.73 -15.61 9.23
N PRO A 156 -3.50 -16.07 10.25
CA PRO A 156 -4.44 -17.20 10.10
C PRO A 156 -5.54 -17.00 9.04
N LYS A 157 -5.87 -15.76 8.68
CA LYS A 157 -6.84 -15.45 7.63
C LYS A 157 -6.11 -15.21 6.31
N SER A 158 -5.70 -16.29 5.63
CA SER A 158 -4.93 -16.25 4.38
C SER A 158 -5.65 -15.50 3.24
N TYR A 159 -6.98 -15.36 3.27
CA TYR A 159 -7.70 -14.56 2.28
C TYR A 159 -7.29 -13.08 2.31
N LEU A 160 -6.82 -12.55 3.44
CA LEU A 160 -6.30 -11.17 3.53
C LEU A 160 -4.99 -11.03 2.76
N HIS A 161 -4.12 -12.03 2.81
CA HIS A 161 -2.92 -12.08 1.96
C HIS A 161 -3.30 -12.20 0.48
N GLN A 162 -4.30 -13.03 0.12
CA GLN A 162 -4.76 -13.17 -1.25
C GLN A 162 -5.26 -11.86 -1.86
N LEU A 163 -5.88 -10.97 -1.07
CA LEU A 163 -6.26 -9.64 -1.52
C LEU A 163 -5.04 -8.79 -1.93
N ILE A 164 -3.91 -8.98 -1.28
CA ILE A 164 -2.66 -8.28 -1.60
C ILE A 164 -2.01 -8.93 -2.82
N SER A 165 -1.82 -10.26 -2.80
CA SER A 165 -1.12 -11.00 -3.86
C SER A 165 -1.84 -10.97 -5.21
N SER A 166 -3.15 -10.74 -5.25
CA SER A 166 -3.90 -10.56 -6.50
C SER A 166 -3.60 -9.23 -7.20
N GLN A 167 -2.86 -8.33 -6.56
CA GLN A 167 -2.38 -7.05 -7.13
C GLN A 167 -0.90 -7.11 -7.54
N LEU A 168 -0.20 -8.18 -7.16
CA LEU A 168 1.19 -8.46 -7.55
C LEU A 168 1.19 -9.16 -8.91
#